data_057b2abbbb8ed320dfed24035892b8c9
#
_entry.id   057b2abbbb8ed320dfed24035892b8c9
#
_cell.length_a   1.000
_cell.length_b   1.000
_cell.length_c   1.000
_cell.angle_alpha   90.00
_cell.angle_beta   90.00
_cell.angle_gamma   90.00
#
_symmetry.space_group_name_H-M   'P 1'
#
loop_
_entity.id
_entity.type
_entity.pdbx_description
1 polymer ?
#
loop_
_entity_poly.entity_id
_entity_poly.type
_entity_poly.pdbx_seq_one_letter_code
_entity_poly.pdbx_strand_id
1 'polypeptide(L)'
;RYPVRQHFFFFFAENAIKEELDRIGQNVLLAYGGSSLKRTGLYDKIISWLHERGKNVVDFGGIMPNPTYDKVQEGARLVREYNIDFILAVGGGSVIDCCKVVSAQVKLDEDIWEMQYTKHQYPTEFVPMGAIVTASGTGAEQNNGAVITHTEKKLKQPLTGAYYSFAILDSDLTRTLPMGQVVSGAFDTLSHCMEIYMGKPQTDNLSDEINEAVMRNVIKKLRELIADPDNDFARGELMWDSALAENSLLKLGKQTDFQCHMLEHAVGA
;
A
#
# COMPACT_ATOMS: atom_id res chain seq x y z
N ARG A 1 15.19 -9.19 -7.12
CA ARG A 1 15.63 -8.13 -6.19
C ARG A 1 14.43 -7.73 -5.36
N TYR A 2 14.48 -7.86 -4.06
CA TYR A 2 13.52 -7.26 -3.13
C TYR A 2 14.06 -5.88 -2.76
N PRO A 3 13.57 -4.79 -3.34
CA PRO A 3 14.17 -3.49 -3.14
C PRO A 3 13.53 -2.67 -2.02
N VAL A 4 12.49 -3.19 -1.36
CA VAL A 4 11.76 -2.43 -0.34
C VAL A 4 12.51 -2.51 0.99
N ARG A 5 13.06 -1.39 1.45
CA ARG A 5 13.54 -1.27 2.82
C ARG A 5 12.32 -1.17 3.73
N GLN A 6 12.17 -2.13 4.62
CA GLN A 6 11.08 -2.15 5.60
C GLN A 6 11.59 -1.64 6.93
N HIS A 7 10.89 -0.66 7.47
CA HIS A 7 11.08 -0.19 8.82
C HIS A 7 9.82 -0.53 9.61
N PHE A 8 9.91 -1.60 10.39
CA PHE A 8 8.83 -2.06 11.25
C PHE A 8 9.08 -1.56 12.68
N PHE A 9 8.13 -0.84 13.25
CA PHE A 9 8.20 -0.30 14.60
C PHE A 9 6.93 -0.60 15.38
N PHE A 10 7.10 -1.02 16.62
CA PHE A 10 5.99 -1.08 17.57
C PHE A 10 5.69 0.30 18.17
N PHE A 11 6.67 1.22 18.16
CA PHE A 11 6.56 2.58 18.69
C PHE A 11 7.56 3.53 17.98
N PHE A 12 7.07 4.73 17.61
CA PHE A 12 7.87 5.89 17.22
C PHE A 12 8.82 5.70 16.03
N ALA A 13 8.25 5.55 14.84
CA ALA A 13 9.02 5.55 13.59
C ALA A 13 9.61 6.92 13.20
N GLU A 14 9.46 7.96 14.00
CA GLU A 14 9.84 9.33 13.64
C GLU A 14 11.28 9.44 13.15
N ASN A 15 12.23 8.83 13.84
CA ASN A 15 13.63 8.86 13.42
C ASN A 15 13.85 8.14 12.10
N ALA A 16 13.23 6.99 11.90
CA ALA A 16 13.34 6.25 10.65
C ALA A 16 12.70 7.01 9.48
N ILE A 17 11.55 7.66 9.71
CA ILE A 17 10.95 8.55 8.71
C ILE A 17 11.94 9.65 8.34
N LYS A 18 12.50 10.34 9.32
CA LYS A 18 13.48 11.42 9.11
C LYS A 18 14.71 10.95 8.34
N GLU A 19 15.27 9.79 8.69
CA GLU A 19 16.40 9.20 7.97
C GLU A 19 16.07 8.88 6.50
N GLU A 20 14.89 8.35 6.23
CA GLU A 20 14.48 8.09 4.84
C GLU A 20 14.23 9.41 4.08
N LEU A 21 13.66 10.43 4.72
CA LEU A 21 13.47 11.75 4.12
C LEU A 21 14.81 12.46 3.77
N ASP A 22 15.90 12.13 4.45
CA ASP A 22 17.24 12.64 4.09
C ASP A 22 17.74 12.07 2.74
N ARG A 23 17.25 10.88 2.35
CA ARG A 23 17.71 10.11 1.18
C ARG A 23 16.88 10.33 -0.09
N ILE A 24 15.72 10.95 0.02
CA ILE A 24 14.81 11.16 -1.11
C ILE A 24 15.20 12.39 -1.93
N GLY A 25 14.58 12.51 -3.10
CA GLY A 25 14.79 13.63 -4.02
C GLY A 25 14.38 15.00 -3.46
N GLN A 26 14.57 16.03 -4.26
CA GLN A 26 14.35 17.43 -3.86
C GLN A 26 12.89 17.84 -3.96
N ASN A 27 12.18 17.37 -5.01
CA ASN A 27 10.81 17.76 -5.30
C ASN A 27 9.87 16.59 -4.95
N VAL A 28 9.10 16.72 -3.89
CA VAL A 28 8.30 15.63 -3.31
C VAL A 28 6.81 15.86 -3.57
N LEU A 29 6.14 14.86 -4.15
CA LEU A 29 4.68 14.79 -4.15
C LEU A 29 4.23 14.12 -2.85
N LEU A 30 3.56 14.86 -1.96
CA LEU A 30 2.97 14.32 -0.75
C LEU A 30 1.55 13.84 -1.04
N ALA A 31 1.39 12.53 -1.17
CA ALA A 31 0.12 11.90 -1.52
C ALA A 31 -0.60 11.36 -0.28
N TYR A 32 -1.89 11.66 -0.15
CA TYR A 32 -2.69 11.20 0.98
C TYR A 32 -4.19 11.13 0.65
N GLY A 33 -4.95 10.43 1.51
CA GLY A 33 -6.40 10.28 1.36
C GLY A 33 -7.19 11.51 1.80
N GLY A 34 -8.17 11.30 2.66
CA GLY A 34 -9.04 12.36 3.17
C GLY A 34 -8.43 13.21 4.29
N SER A 35 -9.28 13.79 5.12
CA SER A 35 -8.90 14.75 6.17
C SER A 35 -8.22 14.11 7.40
N SER A 36 -8.19 12.80 7.52
CA SER A 36 -7.66 12.11 8.70
C SER A 36 -6.21 12.46 8.99
N LEU A 37 -5.36 12.50 7.97
CA LEU A 37 -3.94 12.84 8.09
C LEU A 37 -3.74 14.25 8.71
N LYS A 38 -4.53 15.23 8.28
CA LYS A 38 -4.49 16.59 8.81
C LYS A 38 -5.05 16.65 10.24
N ARG A 39 -6.15 15.94 10.50
CA ARG A 39 -6.79 15.91 11.82
C ARG A 39 -5.93 15.28 12.92
N THR A 40 -5.08 14.31 12.58
CA THR A 40 -4.15 13.68 13.53
C THR A 40 -2.87 14.49 13.76
N GLY A 41 -2.65 15.56 12.99
CA GLY A 41 -1.42 16.36 13.03
C GLY A 41 -0.22 15.71 12.35
N LEU A 42 -0.36 14.50 11.79
CA LEU A 42 0.74 13.82 11.09
C LEU A 42 1.14 14.57 9.81
N TYR A 43 0.17 15.18 9.12
CA TYR A 43 0.44 16.03 7.95
C TYR A 43 1.42 17.16 8.29
N ASP A 44 1.14 17.93 9.35
CA ASP A 44 1.97 19.07 9.75
C ASP A 44 3.38 18.63 10.15
N LYS A 45 3.50 17.49 10.84
CA LYS A 45 4.80 16.91 11.17
C LYS A 45 5.61 16.55 9.93
N ILE A 46 5.00 15.84 8.97
CA ILE A 46 5.69 15.44 7.72
C ILE A 46 6.12 16.67 6.93
N ILE A 47 5.25 17.68 6.80
CA ILE A 47 5.57 18.94 6.12
C ILE A 47 6.75 19.64 6.81
N SER A 48 6.75 19.73 8.15
CA SER A 48 7.87 20.31 8.90
C SER A 48 9.17 19.58 8.62
N TRP A 49 9.16 18.24 8.71
CA TRP A 49 10.35 17.42 8.46
C TRP A 49 10.89 17.55 7.03
N LEU A 50 10.02 17.67 6.04
CA LEU A 50 10.40 17.89 4.64
C LEU A 50 11.01 19.29 4.44
N HIS A 51 10.40 20.33 5.01
CA HIS A 51 10.90 21.70 4.93
C HIS A 51 12.22 21.89 5.67
N GLU A 52 12.40 21.26 6.85
CA GLU A 52 13.68 21.26 7.58
C GLU A 52 14.84 20.69 6.75
N ARG A 53 14.54 19.84 5.77
CA ARG A 53 15.46 19.24 4.81
C ARG A 53 15.54 19.99 3.47
N GLY A 54 14.92 21.16 3.40
CA GLY A 54 14.90 22.00 2.21
C GLY A 54 14.14 21.39 1.04
N LYS A 55 13.25 20.40 1.26
CA LYS A 55 12.46 19.79 0.18
C LYS A 55 11.34 20.70 -0.29
N ASN A 56 11.09 20.70 -1.60
CA ASN A 56 9.92 21.32 -2.22
C ASN A 56 8.77 20.31 -2.17
N VAL A 57 7.62 20.72 -1.65
CA VAL A 57 6.49 19.82 -1.46
C VAL A 57 5.30 20.26 -2.29
N VAL A 58 4.75 19.34 -3.05
CA VAL A 58 3.48 19.51 -3.78
C VAL A 58 2.44 18.59 -3.16
N ASP A 59 1.29 19.16 -2.79
CA ASP A 59 0.19 18.44 -2.16
C ASP A 59 -0.62 17.63 -3.19
N PHE A 60 -0.86 16.36 -2.90
CA PHE A 60 -1.74 15.49 -3.67
C PHE A 60 -2.70 14.75 -2.73
N GLY A 61 -3.67 15.50 -2.21
CA GLY A 61 -4.69 14.99 -1.29
C GLY A 61 -5.95 14.49 -1.98
N GLY A 62 -6.87 13.95 -1.17
CA GLY A 62 -8.20 13.54 -1.63
C GLY A 62 -8.23 12.24 -2.42
N ILE A 63 -7.23 11.36 -2.26
CA ILE A 63 -7.28 10.02 -2.82
C ILE A 63 -8.35 9.24 -2.06
N MET A 64 -9.39 8.82 -2.77
CA MET A 64 -10.56 8.14 -2.21
C MET A 64 -10.34 6.63 -2.05
N PRO A 65 -11.13 5.94 -1.22
CA PRO A 65 -11.24 4.48 -1.29
C PRO A 65 -11.61 4.03 -2.71
N ASN A 66 -11.01 2.93 -3.17
CA ASN A 66 -11.09 2.51 -4.58
C ASN A 66 -10.64 3.65 -5.52
N PRO A 67 -9.34 3.97 -5.56
CA PRO A 67 -8.84 5.14 -6.27
C PRO A 67 -9.20 5.06 -7.75
N THR A 68 -9.65 6.19 -8.30
CA THR A 68 -10.09 6.26 -9.68
C THR A 68 -8.92 6.49 -10.62
N TYR A 69 -9.10 6.07 -11.88
CA TYR A 69 -8.12 6.31 -12.94
C TYR A 69 -7.91 7.80 -13.19
N ASP A 70 -8.97 8.62 -13.08
CA ASP A 70 -8.87 10.08 -13.18
C ASP A 70 -7.96 10.67 -12.11
N LYS A 71 -8.02 10.12 -10.88
CA LYS A 71 -7.12 10.53 -9.79
C LYS A 71 -5.67 10.16 -10.06
N VAL A 72 -5.42 9.04 -10.71
CA VAL A 72 -4.08 8.66 -11.20
C VAL A 72 -3.57 9.67 -12.22
N GLN A 73 -4.40 10.05 -13.20
CA GLN A 73 -4.02 11.02 -14.23
C GLN A 73 -3.77 12.43 -13.64
N GLU A 74 -4.55 12.84 -12.63
CA GLU A 74 -4.30 14.06 -11.88
C GLU A 74 -2.90 14.04 -11.23
N GLY A 75 -2.58 12.95 -10.52
CA GLY A 75 -1.25 12.77 -9.89
C GLY A 75 -0.12 12.79 -10.92
N ALA A 76 -0.28 12.08 -12.04
CA ALA A 76 0.71 12.04 -13.11
C ALA A 76 0.96 13.43 -13.73
N ARG A 77 -0.09 14.25 -13.88
CA ARG A 77 0.03 15.63 -14.34
C ARG A 77 0.83 16.49 -13.34
N LEU A 78 0.53 16.41 -12.05
CA LEU A 78 1.26 17.14 -11.01
C LEU A 78 2.74 16.76 -11.00
N VAL A 79 3.06 15.47 -11.12
CA VAL A 79 4.46 15.02 -11.16
C VAL A 79 5.22 15.62 -12.33
N ARG A 80 4.60 15.70 -13.52
CA ARG A 80 5.22 16.33 -14.71
C ARG A 80 5.34 17.84 -14.55
N GLU A 81 4.27 18.52 -14.13
CA GLU A 81 4.19 19.98 -14.00
C GLU A 81 5.23 20.54 -13.01
N TYR A 82 5.40 19.87 -11.88
CA TYR A 82 6.31 20.33 -10.82
C TYR A 82 7.67 19.61 -10.80
N ASN A 83 7.98 18.83 -11.84
CA ASN A 83 9.23 18.07 -11.93
C ASN A 83 9.50 17.25 -10.66
N ILE A 84 8.49 16.55 -10.18
CA ILE A 84 8.59 15.71 -8.98
C ILE A 84 9.57 14.56 -9.22
N ASP A 85 10.48 14.36 -8.30
CA ASP A 85 11.50 13.32 -8.35
C ASP A 85 11.29 12.22 -7.27
N PHE A 86 10.33 12.43 -6.36
CA PHE A 86 9.95 11.46 -5.35
C PHE A 86 8.47 11.56 -4.96
N ILE A 87 7.80 10.41 -4.78
CA ILE A 87 6.41 10.35 -4.30
C ILE A 87 6.39 9.77 -2.89
N LEU A 88 5.88 10.53 -1.92
CA LEU A 88 5.66 10.06 -0.54
C LEU A 88 4.17 9.78 -0.32
N ALA A 89 3.82 8.50 -0.26
CA ALA A 89 2.46 8.03 -0.01
C ALA A 89 2.21 7.89 1.49
N VAL A 90 1.26 8.63 2.04
CA VAL A 90 0.89 8.58 3.46
C VAL A 90 -0.58 8.16 3.57
N GLY A 91 -0.80 6.88 3.85
CA GLY A 91 -2.17 6.35 3.86
C GLY A 91 -2.26 4.84 3.94
N GLY A 92 -3.44 4.32 3.66
CA GLY A 92 -3.69 2.89 3.47
C GLY A 92 -3.55 2.46 2.01
N GLY A 93 -4.00 1.24 1.69
CA GLY A 93 -3.85 0.61 0.38
C GLY A 93 -4.29 1.47 -0.80
N SER A 94 -5.40 2.20 -0.70
CA SER A 94 -5.89 3.08 -1.79
C SER A 94 -4.91 4.19 -2.17
N VAL A 95 -4.28 4.83 -1.18
CA VAL A 95 -3.25 5.86 -1.43
C VAL A 95 -2.02 5.22 -2.05
N ILE A 96 -1.60 4.09 -1.51
CA ILE A 96 -0.45 3.32 -1.94
C ILE A 96 -0.63 2.86 -3.40
N ASP A 97 -1.77 2.28 -3.74
CA ASP A 97 -2.08 1.81 -5.10
C ASP A 97 -2.14 2.96 -6.12
N CYS A 98 -2.81 4.05 -5.77
CA CYS A 98 -2.85 5.24 -6.62
C CYS A 98 -1.42 5.70 -6.99
N CYS A 99 -0.53 5.83 -5.98
CA CYS A 99 0.83 6.30 -6.18
C CYS A 99 1.68 5.34 -7.05
N LYS A 100 1.48 4.02 -6.93
CA LYS A 100 2.17 3.05 -7.79
C LYS A 100 1.89 3.29 -9.26
N VAL A 101 0.63 3.54 -9.59
CA VAL A 101 0.22 3.77 -10.97
C VAL A 101 0.60 5.16 -11.45
N VAL A 102 0.51 6.21 -10.59
CA VAL A 102 1.04 7.54 -10.88
C VAL A 102 2.51 7.47 -11.22
N SER A 103 3.32 6.80 -10.40
CA SER A 103 4.77 6.64 -10.59
C SER A 103 5.14 6.02 -11.95
N ALA A 104 4.35 5.05 -12.39
CA ALA A 104 4.50 4.40 -13.70
C ALA A 104 4.02 5.29 -14.84
N GLN A 105 2.78 5.82 -14.75
CA GLN A 105 2.14 6.62 -15.81
C GLN A 105 2.98 7.83 -16.24
N VAL A 106 3.67 8.45 -15.29
CA VAL A 106 4.52 9.62 -15.56
C VAL A 106 5.63 9.33 -16.58
N LYS A 107 6.16 8.11 -16.57
CA LYS A 107 7.27 7.65 -17.42
C LYS A 107 6.83 7.13 -18.79
N LEU A 108 5.53 7.13 -19.06
CA LEU A 108 4.96 6.65 -20.30
C LEU A 108 4.48 7.82 -21.17
N ASP A 109 4.71 7.69 -22.48
CA ASP A 109 4.13 8.58 -23.50
C ASP A 109 2.71 8.15 -23.89
N GLU A 110 2.25 7.01 -23.40
CA GLU A 110 0.95 6.43 -23.66
C GLU A 110 0.17 6.15 -22.38
N ASP A 111 -1.09 5.81 -22.53
CA ASP A 111 -1.99 5.45 -21.46
C ASP A 111 -1.62 4.09 -20.86
N ILE A 112 -1.39 4.02 -19.55
CA ILE A 112 -0.97 2.79 -18.86
C ILE A 112 -2.07 1.71 -18.89
N TRP A 113 -3.34 2.09 -18.90
CA TRP A 113 -4.45 1.14 -19.00
C TRP A 113 -4.45 0.43 -20.35
N GLU A 114 -4.35 1.21 -21.43
CA GLU A 114 -4.24 0.65 -22.80
C GLU A 114 -2.96 -0.17 -22.98
N MET A 115 -1.84 0.28 -22.42
CA MET A 115 -0.58 -0.46 -22.45
C MET A 115 -0.73 -1.85 -21.83
N GLN A 116 -1.36 -1.96 -20.67
CA GLN A 116 -1.44 -3.24 -19.95
C GLN A 116 -2.58 -4.14 -20.47
N TYR A 117 -3.77 -3.59 -20.73
CA TYR A 117 -4.94 -4.39 -21.05
C TYR A 117 -5.13 -4.64 -22.56
N THR A 118 -4.65 -3.73 -23.41
CA THR A 118 -4.77 -3.89 -24.86
C THR A 118 -3.48 -4.43 -25.48
N LYS A 119 -2.32 -3.90 -25.06
CA LYS A 119 -1.04 -4.28 -25.65
C LYS A 119 -0.31 -5.38 -24.89
N HIS A 120 -0.77 -5.73 -23.67
CA HIS A 120 -0.13 -6.69 -22.75
C HIS A 120 1.34 -6.36 -22.48
N GLN A 121 1.65 -5.07 -22.35
CA GLN A 121 2.97 -4.55 -22.02
C GLN A 121 2.95 -3.96 -20.61
N TYR A 122 4.10 -3.88 -19.97
CA TYR A 122 4.23 -3.43 -18.59
C TYR A 122 5.28 -2.33 -18.46
N PRO A 123 5.09 -1.35 -17.57
CA PRO A 123 6.04 -0.27 -17.37
C PRO A 123 7.35 -0.79 -16.77
N THR A 124 8.47 -0.19 -17.18
CA THR A 124 9.82 -0.53 -16.71
C THR A 124 10.51 0.64 -16.01
N GLU A 125 10.00 1.85 -16.16
CA GLU A 125 10.52 3.05 -15.53
C GLU A 125 9.51 3.67 -14.59
N PHE A 126 9.99 4.22 -13.48
CA PHE A 126 9.16 4.69 -12.38
C PHE A 126 9.77 5.92 -11.71
N VAL A 127 8.94 6.76 -11.12
CA VAL A 127 9.39 7.74 -10.13
C VAL A 127 9.57 7.03 -8.78
N PRO A 128 10.72 7.20 -8.10
CA PRO A 128 10.93 6.58 -6.79
C PRO A 128 9.86 6.95 -5.77
N MET A 129 9.51 6.01 -4.88
CA MET A 129 8.44 6.20 -3.90
C MET A 129 8.81 5.68 -2.52
N GLY A 130 8.23 6.31 -1.48
CA GLY A 130 8.20 5.82 -0.10
C GLY A 130 6.77 5.74 0.43
N ALA A 131 6.49 4.82 1.34
CA ALA A 131 5.20 4.67 1.99
C ALA A 131 5.29 4.88 3.50
N ILE A 132 4.34 5.61 4.08
CA ILE A 132 4.05 5.66 5.50
C ILE A 132 2.64 5.09 5.67
N VAL A 133 2.56 3.88 6.22
CA VAL A 133 1.32 3.10 6.27
C VAL A 133 0.47 3.54 7.46
N THR A 134 -0.76 3.99 7.21
CA THR A 134 -1.70 4.40 8.26
C THR A 134 -2.93 3.48 8.40
N ALA A 135 -3.03 2.47 7.54
CA ALA A 135 -4.04 1.41 7.62
C ALA A 135 -3.44 0.14 7.02
N SER A 136 -3.51 -0.97 7.74
CA SER A 136 -3.05 -2.29 7.29
C SER A 136 -4.23 -3.18 6.89
N GLY A 137 -3.93 -4.22 6.13
CA GLY A 137 -4.87 -5.20 5.60
C GLY A 137 -4.48 -5.63 4.19
N THR A 138 -4.24 -4.68 3.31
CA THR A 138 -3.93 -4.93 1.89
C THR A 138 -2.48 -5.35 1.62
N GLY A 139 -1.53 -5.06 2.52
CA GLY A 139 -0.10 -5.27 2.27
C GLY A 139 0.43 -4.61 0.99
N ALA A 140 -0.29 -3.59 0.49
CA ALA A 140 0.00 -2.98 -0.81
C ALA A 140 1.41 -2.37 -0.91
N GLU A 141 2.02 -1.96 0.18
CA GLU A 141 3.39 -1.44 0.22
C GLU A 141 4.45 -2.51 -0.06
N GLN A 142 4.07 -3.79 -0.10
CA GLN A 142 5.00 -4.92 -0.25
C GLN A 142 5.13 -5.44 -1.68
N ASN A 143 4.27 -5.00 -2.59
CA ASN A 143 4.22 -5.50 -3.97
C ASN A 143 4.08 -4.35 -4.98
N ASN A 144 4.00 -4.69 -6.26
CA ASN A 144 3.82 -3.73 -7.35
C ASN A 144 2.43 -3.79 -8.00
N GLY A 145 1.53 -4.61 -7.49
CA GLY A 145 0.12 -4.63 -7.91
C GLY A 145 -0.63 -3.43 -7.36
N ALA A 146 -1.56 -2.88 -8.11
CA ALA A 146 -2.37 -1.75 -7.71
C ALA A 146 -3.78 -1.88 -8.27
N VAL A 147 -4.80 -1.77 -7.43
CA VAL A 147 -6.20 -1.89 -7.88
C VAL A 147 -6.78 -0.51 -8.12
N ILE A 148 -7.16 -0.24 -9.37
CA ILE A 148 -7.67 1.05 -9.83
C ILE A 148 -9.06 0.89 -10.44
N THR A 149 -9.95 1.82 -10.15
CA THR A 149 -11.30 1.88 -10.72
C THR A 149 -11.33 2.83 -11.92
N HIS A 150 -11.63 2.31 -13.08
CA HIS A 150 -11.88 3.11 -14.29
C HIS A 150 -13.38 3.40 -14.39
N THR A 151 -13.78 4.59 -13.98
CA THR A 151 -15.19 4.97 -13.85
C THR A 151 -15.95 4.93 -15.19
N GLU A 152 -15.37 5.42 -16.27
CA GLU A 152 -15.99 5.41 -17.59
C GLU A 152 -16.18 3.99 -18.15
N LYS A 153 -15.18 3.12 -17.95
CA LYS A 153 -15.25 1.72 -18.41
C LYS A 153 -16.03 0.82 -17.44
N LYS A 154 -16.38 1.31 -16.25
CA LYS A 154 -17.01 0.54 -15.16
C LYS A 154 -16.23 -0.71 -14.82
N LEU A 155 -14.94 -0.57 -14.65
CA LEU A 155 -14.00 -1.66 -14.35
C LEU A 155 -13.17 -1.32 -13.12
N LYS A 156 -13.03 -2.26 -12.20
CA LYS A 156 -12.06 -2.24 -11.11
C LYS A 156 -11.07 -3.38 -11.37
N GLN A 157 -9.81 -3.04 -11.66
CA GLN A 157 -8.84 -4.00 -12.18
C GLN A 157 -7.45 -3.77 -11.58
N PRO A 158 -6.65 -4.83 -11.42
CA PRO A 158 -5.26 -4.70 -11.00
C PRO A 158 -4.39 -4.17 -12.15
N LEU A 159 -3.62 -3.13 -11.88
CA LEU A 159 -2.54 -2.63 -12.73
C LEU A 159 -1.18 -2.95 -12.11
N THR A 160 -0.17 -3.16 -12.94
CA THR A 160 1.21 -3.26 -12.51
C THR A 160 1.82 -1.87 -12.44
N GLY A 161 2.23 -1.45 -11.26
CA GLY A 161 2.94 -0.21 -11.00
C GLY A 161 4.36 -0.45 -10.49
N ALA A 162 4.85 0.48 -9.67
CA ALA A 162 6.19 0.43 -9.09
C ALA A 162 6.22 -0.28 -7.73
N TYR A 163 7.40 -0.76 -7.34
CA TYR A 163 7.71 -1.09 -5.95
C TYR A 163 8.11 0.16 -5.17
N TYR A 164 7.81 0.19 -3.90
CA TYR A 164 8.28 1.22 -2.99
C TYR A 164 9.77 1.04 -2.67
N SER A 165 10.50 2.15 -2.51
CA SER A 165 11.90 2.13 -2.06
C SER A 165 12.01 1.83 -0.57
N PHE A 166 11.04 2.30 0.20
CA PHE A 166 10.89 1.99 1.62
C PHE A 166 9.40 2.00 2.04
N ALA A 167 9.11 1.31 3.12
CA ALA A 167 7.81 1.35 3.80
C ALA A 167 8.00 1.48 5.31
N ILE A 168 7.30 2.44 5.92
CA ILE A 168 7.24 2.65 7.37
C ILE A 168 5.94 2.03 7.88
N LEU A 169 6.10 1.04 8.75
CA LEU A 169 5.01 0.33 9.39
C LEU A 169 5.07 0.60 10.89
N ASP A 170 4.37 1.65 11.34
CA ASP A 170 4.26 2.05 12.73
C ASP A 170 2.82 1.87 13.22
N SER A 171 2.62 1.00 14.20
CA SER A 171 1.30 0.68 14.74
C SER A 171 0.60 1.89 15.35
N ASP A 172 1.36 2.86 15.88
CA ASP A 172 0.79 4.10 16.42
C ASP A 172 0.02 4.90 15.39
N LEU A 173 0.45 4.87 14.11
CA LEU A 173 -0.22 5.57 13.02
C LEU A 173 -1.59 4.97 12.67
N THR A 174 -1.89 3.77 13.15
CA THR A 174 -3.17 3.08 12.93
C THR A 174 -4.16 3.22 14.09
N ARG A 175 -3.77 3.82 15.22
CA ARG A 175 -4.63 3.94 16.43
C ARG A 175 -5.94 4.68 16.20
N THR A 176 -5.95 5.61 15.25
CA THR A 176 -7.14 6.41 14.94
C THR A 176 -8.13 5.72 14.00
N LEU A 177 -7.81 4.51 13.51
CA LEU A 177 -8.72 3.74 12.68
C LEU A 177 -9.92 3.24 13.50
N PRO A 178 -11.14 3.39 12.98
CA PRO A 178 -12.31 2.72 13.57
C PRO A 178 -12.10 1.21 13.63
N MET A 179 -12.52 0.57 14.73
CA MET A 179 -12.35 -0.88 14.91
C MET A 179 -12.92 -1.68 13.74
N GLY A 180 -14.04 -1.24 13.14
CA GLY A 180 -14.60 -1.89 11.94
C GLY A 180 -13.63 -1.94 10.76
N GLN A 181 -12.79 -0.90 10.56
CA GLN A 181 -11.76 -0.92 9.52
C GLN A 181 -10.60 -1.84 9.88
N VAL A 182 -10.23 -1.91 11.15
CA VAL A 182 -9.19 -2.86 11.62
C VAL A 182 -9.66 -4.30 11.40
N VAL A 183 -10.90 -4.60 11.74
CA VAL A 183 -11.52 -5.93 11.50
C VAL A 183 -11.53 -6.24 10.00
N SER A 184 -11.98 -5.30 9.16
CA SER A 184 -11.99 -5.48 7.71
C SER A 184 -10.60 -5.76 7.16
N GLY A 185 -9.58 -5.02 7.61
CA GLY A 185 -8.18 -5.24 7.20
C GLY A 185 -7.64 -6.60 7.63
N ALA A 186 -7.98 -7.07 8.83
CA ALA A 186 -7.59 -8.41 9.29
C ALA A 186 -8.26 -9.52 8.46
N PHE A 187 -9.53 -9.35 8.08
CA PHE A 187 -10.21 -10.28 7.18
C PHE A 187 -9.66 -10.26 5.77
N ASP A 188 -9.24 -9.10 5.28
CA ASP A 188 -8.56 -8.97 3.99
C ASP A 188 -7.22 -9.71 3.99
N THR A 189 -6.42 -9.55 5.06
CA THR A 189 -5.20 -10.33 5.28
C THR A 189 -5.46 -11.84 5.29
N LEU A 190 -6.51 -12.29 5.98
CA LEU A 190 -6.91 -13.70 5.97
C LEU A 190 -7.34 -14.19 4.58
N SER A 191 -8.06 -13.35 3.83
CA SER A 191 -8.48 -13.68 2.47
C SER A 191 -7.28 -13.87 1.55
N HIS A 192 -6.29 -12.98 1.59
CA HIS A 192 -5.03 -13.14 0.87
C HIS A 192 -4.33 -14.46 1.22
N CYS A 193 -4.19 -14.75 2.51
CA CYS A 193 -3.61 -16.00 2.98
C CYS A 193 -4.36 -17.22 2.48
N MET A 194 -5.68 -17.21 2.56
CA MET A 194 -6.54 -18.34 2.15
C MET A 194 -6.45 -18.60 0.64
N GLU A 195 -6.49 -17.56 -0.20
CA GLU A 195 -6.37 -17.72 -1.65
C GLU A 195 -4.99 -18.26 -2.07
N ILE A 196 -3.94 -17.87 -1.36
CA ILE A 196 -2.61 -18.43 -1.56
C ILE A 196 -2.54 -19.88 -1.09
N TYR A 197 -3.07 -20.18 0.10
CA TYR A 197 -3.06 -21.52 0.69
C TYR A 197 -3.81 -22.53 -0.19
N MET A 198 -4.94 -22.14 -0.76
CA MET A 198 -5.74 -22.96 -1.68
C MET A 198 -5.14 -23.08 -3.09
N GLY A 199 -4.04 -22.40 -3.37
CA GLY A 199 -3.30 -22.49 -4.63
C GLY A 199 -2.67 -23.87 -4.86
N LYS A 200 -2.24 -24.15 -6.09
CA LYS A 200 -1.63 -25.43 -6.48
C LYS A 200 -0.10 -25.36 -6.49
N PRO A 201 0.62 -26.45 -6.18
CA PRO A 201 0.11 -27.74 -5.67
C PRO A 201 -0.31 -27.64 -4.21
N GLN A 202 -1.30 -28.42 -3.82
CA GLN A 202 -1.71 -28.59 -2.41
C GLN A 202 -0.87 -29.74 -1.83
N THR A 203 0.31 -29.40 -1.33
CA THR A 203 1.25 -30.36 -0.74
C THR A 203 1.85 -29.73 0.52
N ASP A 204 2.29 -30.57 1.43
CA ASP A 204 3.06 -30.13 2.60
C ASP A 204 4.33 -29.41 2.15
N ASN A 205 4.35 -28.11 2.32
CA ASN A 205 5.48 -27.27 1.93
C ASN A 205 5.66 -26.11 2.91
N LEU A 206 6.84 -25.52 2.95
CA LEU A 206 7.18 -24.47 3.89
C LEU A 206 6.28 -23.21 3.73
N SER A 207 5.88 -22.88 2.50
CA SER A 207 5.01 -21.73 2.26
C SER A 207 3.64 -21.90 2.92
N ASP A 208 3.08 -23.13 2.91
CA ASP A 208 1.82 -23.44 3.57
C ASP A 208 1.95 -23.38 5.09
N GLU A 209 3.02 -23.92 5.67
CA GLU A 209 3.30 -23.83 7.11
C GLU A 209 3.40 -22.38 7.60
N ILE A 210 4.13 -21.53 6.86
CA ILE A 210 4.23 -20.10 7.19
C ILE A 210 2.86 -19.43 7.05
N ASN A 211 2.12 -19.74 6.00
CA ASN A 211 0.80 -19.20 5.73
C ASN A 211 -0.20 -19.51 6.85
N GLU A 212 -0.21 -20.76 7.32
CA GLU A 212 -1.02 -21.16 8.47
C GLU A 212 -0.61 -20.44 9.75
N ALA A 213 0.69 -20.21 9.96
CA ALA A 213 1.17 -19.45 11.11
C ALA A 213 0.66 -18.00 11.07
N VAL A 214 0.70 -17.36 9.91
CA VAL A 214 0.14 -16.00 9.71
C VAL A 214 -1.35 -16.00 9.99
N MET A 215 -2.13 -16.90 9.39
CA MET A 215 -3.59 -16.99 9.63
C MET A 215 -3.94 -17.19 11.11
N ARG A 216 -3.22 -18.07 11.81
CA ARG A 216 -3.41 -18.28 13.25
C ARG A 216 -3.09 -17.01 14.04
N ASN A 217 -2.02 -16.29 13.69
CA ASN A 217 -1.65 -15.05 14.36
C ASN A 217 -2.71 -13.97 14.15
N VAL A 218 -3.16 -13.74 12.92
CA VAL A 218 -4.23 -12.78 12.59
C VAL A 218 -5.46 -13.01 13.46
N ILE A 219 -5.97 -14.28 13.51
CA ILE A 219 -7.17 -14.63 14.30
C ILE A 219 -6.93 -14.33 15.79
N LYS A 220 -5.77 -14.70 16.30
CA LYS A 220 -5.42 -14.50 17.72
C LYS A 220 -5.31 -13.01 18.05
N LYS A 221 -4.54 -12.27 17.26
CA LYS A 221 -4.27 -10.84 17.49
C LYS A 221 -5.49 -9.96 17.29
N LEU A 222 -6.35 -10.29 16.32
CA LEU A 222 -7.62 -9.61 16.16
C LEU A 222 -8.53 -9.77 17.40
N ARG A 223 -8.62 -10.98 17.95
CA ARG A 223 -9.38 -11.22 19.20
C ARG A 223 -8.82 -10.47 20.40
N GLU A 224 -7.49 -10.45 20.54
CA GLU A 224 -6.80 -9.67 21.58
C GLU A 224 -7.11 -8.18 21.43
N LEU A 225 -7.03 -7.64 20.21
CA LEU A 225 -7.27 -6.22 19.96
C LEU A 225 -8.75 -5.81 20.09
N ILE A 226 -9.69 -6.70 19.78
CA ILE A 226 -11.13 -6.47 20.05
C ILE A 226 -11.42 -6.42 21.54
N ALA A 227 -10.76 -7.29 22.34
CA ALA A 227 -10.90 -7.31 23.78
C ALA A 227 -10.22 -6.13 24.48
N ASP A 228 -9.11 -5.67 23.94
CA ASP A 228 -8.34 -4.53 24.40
C ASP A 228 -7.91 -3.66 23.21
N PRO A 229 -8.68 -2.63 22.85
CA PRO A 229 -8.40 -1.75 21.71
C PRO A 229 -7.08 -0.96 21.83
N ASP A 230 -6.52 -0.84 23.01
CA ASP A 230 -5.25 -0.18 23.28
C ASP A 230 -4.04 -1.13 23.25
N ASN A 231 -4.25 -2.39 22.88
CA ASN A 231 -3.18 -3.38 22.75
C ASN A 231 -2.33 -3.12 21.50
N ASP A 232 -1.31 -2.29 21.65
CA ASP A 232 -0.40 -1.89 20.57
C ASP A 232 0.38 -3.06 19.99
N PHE A 233 0.75 -4.03 20.81
CA PHE A 233 1.45 -5.21 20.33
C PHE A 233 0.57 -6.00 19.35
N ALA A 234 -0.69 -6.25 19.71
CA ALA A 234 -1.61 -6.93 18.82
C ALA A 234 -1.84 -6.15 17.52
N ARG A 235 -1.91 -4.83 17.61
CA ARG A 235 -2.04 -3.93 16.44
C ARG A 235 -0.83 -4.00 15.51
N GLY A 236 0.37 -3.98 16.08
CA GLY A 236 1.62 -4.13 15.33
C GLY A 236 1.72 -5.50 14.65
N GLU A 237 1.36 -6.56 15.35
CA GLU A 237 1.34 -7.92 14.79
C GLU A 237 0.39 -8.03 13.58
N LEU A 238 -0.83 -7.47 13.65
CA LEU A 238 -1.75 -7.43 12.51
C LEU A 238 -1.18 -6.67 11.31
N MET A 239 -0.45 -5.59 11.55
CA MET A 239 0.24 -4.85 10.48
C MET A 239 1.34 -5.69 9.83
N TRP A 240 2.10 -6.43 10.64
CA TRP A 240 3.14 -7.34 10.13
C TRP A 240 2.55 -8.52 9.37
N ASP A 241 1.48 -9.14 9.88
CA ASP A 241 0.75 -10.20 9.21
C ASP A 241 0.26 -9.77 7.82
N SER A 242 -0.28 -8.55 7.72
CA SER A 242 -0.71 -7.95 6.44
C SER A 242 0.46 -7.82 5.45
N ALA A 243 1.60 -7.33 5.91
CA ALA A 243 2.80 -7.20 5.09
C ALA A 243 3.30 -8.57 4.59
N LEU A 244 3.30 -9.60 5.44
CA LEU A 244 3.69 -10.96 5.08
C LEU A 244 2.73 -11.60 4.08
N ALA A 245 1.43 -11.38 4.23
CA ALA A 245 0.42 -11.97 3.34
C ALA A 245 0.62 -11.54 1.87
N GLU A 246 1.16 -10.35 1.61
CA GLU A 246 1.26 -9.77 0.26
C GLU A 246 2.68 -9.51 -0.25
N ASN A 247 3.73 -9.86 0.51
CA ASN A 247 5.13 -9.69 0.06
C ASN A 247 5.63 -10.76 -0.93
N SER A 248 4.74 -11.62 -1.42
CA SER A 248 5.02 -12.73 -2.34
C SER A 248 5.81 -13.91 -1.73
N LEU A 249 6.22 -13.86 -0.46
CA LEU A 249 6.90 -14.98 0.19
C LEU A 249 6.03 -16.24 0.22
N LEU A 250 4.77 -16.07 0.59
CA LEU A 250 3.80 -17.16 0.70
C LEU A 250 3.43 -17.77 -0.68
N LYS A 251 3.68 -17.04 -1.76
CA LYS A 251 3.40 -17.47 -3.15
C LYS A 251 4.52 -18.34 -3.75
N LEU A 252 5.66 -18.51 -3.04
CA LEU A 252 6.77 -19.28 -3.56
C LEU A 252 6.38 -20.75 -3.78
N GLY A 253 6.53 -21.20 -5.03
CA GLY A 253 6.16 -22.55 -5.44
C GLY A 253 4.66 -22.80 -5.62
N LYS A 254 3.82 -21.77 -5.52
CA LYS A 254 2.38 -21.83 -5.66
C LYS A 254 1.88 -21.17 -6.93
N GLN A 255 0.83 -21.72 -7.53
CA GLN A 255 0.02 -21.09 -8.57
C GLN A 255 -1.33 -20.71 -7.95
N THR A 256 -1.62 -19.42 -7.93
CA THR A 256 -2.83 -18.84 -7.36
C THR A 256 -3.61 -18.10 -8.44
N ASP A 257 -4.93 -18.11 -8.37
CA ASP A 257 -5.79 -17.39 -9.33
C ASP A 257 -6.47 -16.16 -8.71
N PHE A 258 -6.45 -16.01 -7.39
CA PHE A 258 -7.08 -14.91 -6.67
C PHE A 258 -8.55 -14.69 -7.08
N GLN A 259 -9.29 -15.78 -7.31
CA GLN A 259 -10.61 -15.76 -7.90
C GLN A 259 -11.64 -14.99 -7.03
N CYS A 260 -11.55 -15.11 -5.71
CA CYS A 260 -12.46 -14.38 -4.81
C CYS A 260 -12.23 -12.88 -4.88
N HIS A 261 -10.97 -12.42 -4.91
CA HIS A 261 -10.64 -11.01 -5.13
C HIS A 261 -11.10 -10.52 -6.49
N MET A 262 -10.96 -11.31 -7.57
CA MET A 262 -11.44 -10.93 -8.90
C MET A 262 -12.97 -10.78 -8.94
N LEU A 263 -13.72 -11.64 -8.23
CA LEU A 263 -15.16 -11.51 -8.10
C LEU A 263 -15.56 -10.26 -7.29
N GLU A 264 -14.83 -9.97 -6.18
CA GLU A 264 -15.05 -8.75 -5.39
C GLU A 264 -14.82 -7.50 -6.26
N HIS A 265 -13.75 -7.46 -7.03
CA HIS A 265 -13.47 -6.36 -7.94
C HIS A 265 -14.60 -6.15 -8.96
N ALA A 266 -15.13 -7.24 -9.52
CA ALA A 266 -16.23 -7.15 -10.48
C ALA A 266 -17.54 -6.62 -9.86
N VAL A 267 -17.80 -6.94 -8.57
CA VAL A 267 -18.98 -6.45 -7.85
C VAL A 267 -18.78 -5.03 -7.33
N GLY A 268 -17.55 -4.64 -6.99
CA GLY A 268 -17.18 -3.34 -6.43
C GLY A 268 -16.85 -2.25 -7.45
N ALA A 269 -17.05 -2.52 -8.75
CA ALA A 269 -16.71 -1.60 -9.85
C ALA A 269 -17.77 -0.50 -10.07
#